data_410f628c6e4bb7f38604d1d0fe1abe5e
#
_entry.id   410f628c6e4bb7f38604d1d0fe1abe5e
#
_cell.length_a   1.000
_cell.length_b   1.000
_cell.length_c   1.000
_cell.angle_alpha   90.00
_cell.angle_beta   90.00
_cell.angle_gamma   90.00
#
_symmetry.space_group_name_H-M   'P 1'
#
loop_
_entity.id
_entity.type
_entity.pdbx_description
1 polymer ?
#
loop_
_entity_poly.entity_id
_entity_poly.type
_entity_poly.pdbx_seq_one_letter_code
_entity_poly.pdbx_strand_id
1 'polypeptide(L)'
;MPKNTDFDSAFTQLKEIFEPYADKLNVAADTRDYYALETHHVMKNKRRLYFGGVRRGKAYVSFHLMPVYACPDITEKISPDLKKRMQGKSCFNFSAPDEKLFKELRKITKAGFARFTSKKFYSPF
;
A
#
# COMPACT_ATOMS: atom_id res chain seq x y z
N MET A 1 8.99 28.65 0.33
CA MET A 1 8.27 28.23 0.42
C MET A 1 8.09 27.12 0.89
N PRO A 2 7.85 26.87 1.70
CA PRO A 2 7.77 25.82 2.15
C PRO A 2 6.86 25.17 1.76
N LYS A 3 6.98 24.25 1.56
CA LYS A 3 6.10 23.63 1.08
C LYS A 3 5.64 22.63 1.89
N ASN A 4 4.42 22.42 2.07
CA ASN A 4 3.79 21.29 2.67
C ASN A 4 3.63 20.16 1.64
N THR A 5 4.25 20.30 0.51
CA THR A 5 4.19 19.29 -0.56
C THR A 5 5.59 18.86 -0.95
N ASP A 6 5.79 17.55 -1.02
CA ASP A 6 7.04 16.96 -1.50
C ASP A 6 6.71 15.58 -2.05
N PHE A 7 6.20 15.57 -3.26
CA PHE A 7 5.72 14.33 -3.89
C PHE A 7 6.85 13.35 -4.20
N ASP A 8 8.00 13.86 -4.59
CA ASP A 8 9.11 12.96 -4.92
C ASP A 8 9.58 12.18 -3.71
N SER A 9 9.75 12.86 -2.58
CA SER A 9 10.19 12.24 -1.35
C SER A 9 9.11 11.30 -0.79
N ALA A 10 7.85 11.73 -0.86
CA ALA A 10 6.74 10.89 -0.40
C ALA A 10 6.65 9.61 -1.22
N PHE A 11 6.75 9.72 -2.55
CA PHE A 11 6.72 8.55 -3.42
C PHE A 11 7.86 7.59 -3.11
N THR A 12 9.07 8.11 -3.00
CA THR A 12 10.26 7.31 -2.73
C THR A 12 10.13 6.56 -1.41
N GLN A 13 9.74 7.26 -0.34
CA GLN A 13 9.63 6.66 0.98
C GLN A 13 8.50 5.64 1.06
N LEU A 14 7.38 5.89 0.39
CA LEU A 14 6.26 4.94 0.35
C LEU A 14 6.64 3.70 -0.45
N LYS A 15 7.35 3.88 -1.56
CA LYS A 15 7.85 2.75 -2.36
C LYS A 15 8.77 1.87 -1.52
N GLU A 16 9.63 2.47 -0.71
CA GLU A 16 10.55 1.73 0.16
C GLU A 16 9.82 0.81 1.14
N ILE A 17 8.57 1.12 1.49
CA ILE A 17 7.78 0.26 2.36
C ILE A 17 7.50 -1.09 1.67
N PHE A 18 7.32 -1.08 0.36
CA PHE A 18 7.03 -2.29 -0.42
C PHE A 18 8.28 -3.04 -0.88
N GLU A 19 9.39 -2.37 -1.03
CA GLU A 19 10.60 -2.98 -1.61
C GLU A 19 11.06 -4.27 -0.93
N PRO A 20 10.98 -4.40 0.41
CA PRO A 20 11.37 -5.64 1.07
C PRO A 20 10.57 -6.87 0.64
N TYR A 21 9.40 -6.67 0.07
CA TYR A 21 8.51 -7.75 -0.34
C TYR A 21 8.59 -8.07 -1.83
N ALA A 22 9.33 -7.27 -2.59
CA ALA A 22 9.38 -7.41 -4.05
C ALA A 22 9.92 -8.77 -4.49
N ASP A 23 10.86 -9.35 -3.74
CA ASP A 23 11.43 -10.65 -4.05
C ASP A 23 10.41 -11.77 -3.96
N LYS A 24 9.40 -11.61 -3.13
CA LYS A 24 8.42 -12.65 -2.83
C LYS A 24 7.09 -12.43 -3.54
N LEU A 25 6.97 -11.32 -4.24
CA LEU A 25 5.78 -10.96 -4.97
C LEU A 25 6.14 -10.68 -6.42
N ASN A 26 5.13 -10.41 -7.23
CA ASN A 26 5.34 -10.05 -8.63
C ASN A 26 5.30 -8.53 -8.78
N VAL A 27 6.38 -7.95 -9.31
CA VAL A 27 6.41 -6.51 -9.58
C VAL A 27 5.64 -6.25 -10.88
N ALA A 28 4.44 -5.70 -10.74
CA ALA A 28 3.56 -5.45 -11.86
C ALA A 28 3.87 -4.14 -12.57
N ALA A 29 4.42 -3.18 -11.82
CA ALA A 29 4.82 -1.89 -12.37
C ALA A 29 5.94 -1.30 -11.52
N ASP A 30 6.90 -0.66 -12.16
CA ASP A 30 7.99 0.02 -11.48
C ASP A 30 8.42 1.17 -12.38
N THR A 31 7.63 2.24 -12.35
CA THR A 31 7.89 3.42 -13.16
C THR A 31 8.13 4.62 -12.25
N ARG A 32 8.45 5.73 -12.85
CA ARG A 32 8.66 6.98 -12.13
C ARG A 32 7.45 7.40 -11.29
N ASP A 33 6.25 7.11 -11.79
CA ASP A 33 5.00 7.58 -11.18
C ASP A 33 4.15 6.46 -10.58
N TYR A 34 4.55 5.21 -10.75
CA TYR A 34 3.72 4.09 -10.31
C TYR A 34 4.57 2.88 -9.98
N TYR A 35 4.36 2.33 -8.79
CA TYR A 35 4.98 1.09 -8.35
C TYR A 35 3.90 0.17 -7.82
N ALA A 36 3.83 -1.06 -8.31
CA ALA A 36 2.77 -1.98 -7.93
C ALA A 36 3.29 -3.39 -7.75
N LEU A 37 2.80 -4.06 -6.71
CA LEU A 37 3.10 -5.46 -6.42
C LEU A 37 1.81 -6.27 -6.47
N GLU A 38 1.91 -7.47 -7.06
CA GLU A 38 0.82 -8.43 -7.10
C GLU A 38 1.26 -9.71 -6.41
N THR A 39 0.31 -10.42 -5.81
CA THR A 39 0.59 -11.74 -5.26
C THR A 39 0.69 -12.75 -6.40
N HIS A 40 1.14 -13.98 -6.08
CA HIS A 40 1.14 -15.07 -7.04
C HIS A 40 -0.21 -15.78 -7.10
N HIS A 41 -1.15 -15.38 -6.25
CA HIS A 41 -2.49 -15.93 -6.26
C HIS A 41 -3.27 -15.42 -7.48
N VAL A 42 -3.82 -16.35 -8.26
CA VAL A 42 -4.61 -16.00 -9.44
C VAL A 42 -6.09 -16.07 -9.06
N MET A 43 -6.79 -14.95 -9.24
CA MET A 43 -8.20 -14.84 -8.92
C MET A 43 -9.08 -15.55 -9.96
N LYS A 44 -10.37 -15.62 -9.68
CA LYS A 44 -11.34 -16.25 -10.59
C LYS A 44 -11.36 -15.59 -11.98
N ASN A 45 -11.05 -14.30 -12.07
CA ASN A 45 -10.99 -13.58 -13.34
C ASN A 45 -9.66 -13.78 -14.08
N LYS A 46 -8.83 -14.71 -13.61
CA LYS A 46 -7.53 -15.08 -14.18
C LYS A 46 -6.47 -14.00 -14.03
N ARG A 47 -6.71 -13.00 -13.19
CA ARG A 47 -5.73 -11.96 -12.86
C ARG A 47 -5.11 -12.25 -11.50
N ARG A 48 -3.87 -11.80 -11.31
CA ARG A 48 -3.22 -11.92 -10.01
C ARG A 48 -3.85 -10.95 -9.01
N LEU A 49 -3.98 -11.41 -7.77
CA LEU A 49 -4.51 -10.56 -6.72
C LEU A 49 -3.50 -9.45 -6.41
N TYR A 50 -3.95 -8.21 -6.52
CA TYR A 50 -3.15 -7.03 -6.24
C TYR A 50 -2.81 -6.98 -4.75
N PHE A 51 -1.54 -6.74 -4.42
CA PHE A 51 -1.13 -6.59 -3.03
C PHE A 51 -1.13 -5.13 -2.60
N GLY A 52 -0.45 -4.28 -3.33
CA GLY A 52 -0.37 -2.87 -3.02
C GLY A 52 0.54 -2.13 -3.96
N GLY A 53 0.60 -0.83 -3.79
CA GLY A 53 1.45 0.00 -4.61
C GLY A 53 1.37 1.46 -4.24
N VAL A 54 2.14 2.26 -4.96
CA VAL A 54 2.23 3.70 -4.77
C VAL A 54 2.06 4.36 -6.13
N ARG A 55 1.24 5.39 -6.16
CA ARG A 55 1.00 6.14 -7.39
C ARG A 55 1.17 7.63 -7.14
N ARG A 56 1.95 8.28 -7.99
CA ARG A 56 2.09 9.72 -7.96
C ARG A 56 1.05 10.34 -8.88
N GLY A 57 0.06 11.03 -8.29
CA GLY A 57 -0.96 11.75 -9.04
C GLY A 57 -0.66 13.24 -9.10
N LYS A 58 -1.61 14.00 -9.59
CA LYS A 58 -1.47 15.45 -9.68
C LYS A 58 -1.65 16.14 -8.32
N ALA A 59 -2.53 15.60 -7.50
CA ALA A 59 -2.88 16.22 -6.22
C ALA A 59 -2.27 15.52 -5.02
N TYR A 60 -1.98 14.22 -5.15
CA TYR A 60 -1.49 13.39 -4.06
C TYR A 60 -0.55 12.31 -4.55
N VAL A 61 0.25 11.79 -3.60
CA VAL A 61 0.87 10.48 -3.75
C VAL A 61 -0.02 9.51 -2.98
N SER A 62 -0.51 8.49 -3.64
CA SER A 62 -1.46 7.54 -3.06
C SER A 62 -0.77 6.22 -2.76
N PHE A 63 -1.02 5.71 -1.54
CA PHE A 63 -0.52 4.42 -1.08
C PHE A 63 -1.71 3.47 -1.02
N HIS A 64 -1.66 2.40 -1.81
CA HIS A 64 -2.69 1.38 -1.82
C HIS A 64 -2.21 0.14 -1.10
N LEU A 65 -3.07 -0.45 -0.29
CA LEU A 65 -2.75 -1.71 0.38
C LEU A 65 -4.01 -2.57 0.42
N MET A 66 -4.09 -3.56 -0.45
CA MET A 66 -5.27 -4.40 -0.57
C MET A 66 -5.65 -5.13 0.72
N PRO A 67 -4.68 -5.61 1.55
CA PRO A 67 -5.05 -6.22 2.82
C PRO A 67 -5.91 -5.35 3.73
N VAL A 68 -5.80 -4.03 3.65
CA VAL A 68 -6.66 -3.13 4.43
C VAL A 68 -8.12 -3.31 4.01
N TYR A 69 -8.36 -3.52 2.74
CA TYR A 69 -9.72 -3.76 2.23
C TYR A 69 -10.21 -5.17 2.56
N ALA A 70 -9.33 -6.16 2.41
CA ALA A 70 -9.70 -7.56 2.52
C ALA A 70 -9.71 -8.10 3.94
N CYS A 71 -9.01 -7.44 4.87
CA CYS A 71 -8.81 -7.94 6.23
C CYS A 71 -9.32 -6.92 7.26
N PRO A 72 -10.58 -7.03 7.70
CA PRO A 72 -11.17 -6.05 8.64
C PRO A 72 -10.39 -5.89 9.94
N ASP A 73 -9.75 -6.95 10.42
CA ASP A 73 -8.94 -6.88 11.64
C ASP A 73 -7.74 -5.94 11.47
N ILE A 74 -7.19 -5.85 10.27
CA ILE A 74 -6.11 -4.91 9.99
C ILE A 74 -6.68 -3.49 9.95
N THR A 75 -7.84 -3.31 9.31
CA THR A 75 -8.49 -2.00 9.21
C THR A 75 -8.83 -1.43 10.57
N GLU A 76 -9.28 -2.27 11.50
CA GLU A 76 -9.64 -1.83 12.84
C GLU A 76 -8.47 -1.29 13.65
N LYS A 77 -7.25 -1.68 13.29
CA LYS A 77 -6.05 -1.26 14.01
C LYS A 77 -5.45 0.04 13.49
N ILE A 78 -6.02 0.59 12.42
CA ILE A 78 -5.51 1.84 11.84
C ILE A 78 -5.81 2.99 12.78
N SER A 79 -4.79 3.82 13.07
CA SER A 79 -4.95 4.96 13.96
C SER A 79 -5.91 6.00 13.38
N PRO A 80 -6.52 6.84 14.23
CA PRO A 80 -7.37 7.92 13.74
C PRO A 80 -6.64 8.87 12.80
N ASP A 81 -5.37 9.15 13.05
CA ASP A 81 -4.59 10.05 12.21
C ASP A 81 -4.37 9.48 10.82
N LEU A 82 -4.09 8.18 10.73
CA LEU A 82 -3.91 7.53 9.44
C LEU A 82 -5.25 7.40 8.72
N LYS A 83 -6.34 7.17 9.45
CA LYS A 83 -7.67 7.10 8.85
C LYS A 83 -8.05 8.41 8.16
N LYS A 84 -7.56 9.54 8.64
CA LYS A 84 -7.81 10.84 8.01
C LYS A 84 -7.19 10.94 6.63
N ARG A 85 -6.19 10.11 6.34
CA ARG A 85 -5.54 10.08 5.04
C ARG A 85 -6.23 9.13 4.07
N MET A 86 -7.16 8.32 4.55
CA MET A 86 -7.84 7.36 3.69
C MET A 86 -8.83 8.01 2.75
N GLN A 87 -8.81 7.51 1.52
CA GLN A 87 -9.85 7.81 0.55
C GLN A 87 -10.28 6.46 -0.01
N GLY A 88 -11.53 6.11 0.24
CA GLY A 88 -12.01 4.75 -0.07
C GLY A 88 -11.58 3.77 1.00
N LYS A 89 -11.44 2.50 0.64
CA LYS A 89 -11.26 1.41 1.60
C LYS A 89 -9.83 0.88 1.73
N SER A 90 -8.94 1.29 0.84
CA SER A 90 -7.58 0.75 0.83
C SER A 90 -6.53 1.76 0.41
N CYS A 91 -6.91 3.01 0.21
CA CYS A 91 -6.03 4.04 -0.32
C CYS A 91 -5.76 5.11 0.72
N PHE A 92 -4.50 5.53 0.81
CA PHE A 92 -4.08 6.60 1.72
C PHE A 92 -3.36 7.67 0.88
N ASN A 93 -3.78 8.93 1.04
CA ASN A 93 -3.24 10.03 0.25
C ASN A 93 -2.31 10.91 1.07
N PHE A 94 -1.15 11.25 0.49
CA PHE A 94 -0.17 12.10 1.12
C PHE A 94 0.33 13.15 0.13
N SER A 95 0.66 14.34 0.64
CA SER A 95 1.28 15.39 -0.18
C SER A 95 2.74 15.58 0.19
N ALA A 96 3.20 14.99 1.29
CA ALA A 96 4.57 15.08 1.76
C ALA A 96 4.85 13.89 2.68
N PRO A 97 6.12 13.57 2.95
CA PRO A 97 6.44 12.51 3.90
C PRO A 97 5.88 12.80 5.28
N ASP A 98 5.38 11.75 5.94
CA ASP A 98 4.92 11.82 7.31
C ASP A 98 5.53 10.62 8.04
N GLU A 99 6.61 10.87 8.74
CA GLU A 99 7.40 9.81 9.34
C GLU A 99 6.58 8.91 10.28
N LYS A 100 5.75 9.50 11.10
CA LYS A 100 4.92 8.75 12.05
C LYS A 100 3.91 7.86 11.34
N LEU A 101 3.22 8.40 10.36
CA LEU A 101 2.21 7.64 9.61
C LEU A 101 2.87 6.62 8.69
N PHE A 102 4.02 6.94 8.10
CA PHE A 102 4.73 5.99 7.25
C PHE A 102 5.25 4.81 8.07
N LYS A 103 5.66 5.05 9.32
CA LYS A 103 6.05 3.97 10.22
C LYS A 103 4.86 3.05 10.51
N GLU A 104 3.70 3.62 10.69
CA GLU A 104 2.47 2.84 10.88
C GLU A 104 2.15 2.03 9.63
N LEU A 105 2.29 2.62 8.45
CA LEU A 105 2.07 1.92 7.18
C LEU A 105 3.02 0.73 7.03
N ARG A 106 4.26 0.86 7.49
CA ARG A 106 5.21 -0.27 7.46
C ARG A 106 4.70 -1.45 8.27
N LYS A 107 4.14 -1.17 9.45
CA LYS A 107 3.59 -2.23 10.31
C LYS A 107 2.37 -2.88 9.67
N ILE A 108 1.49 -2.08 9.10
CA ILE A 108 0.28 -2.56 8.45
C ILE A 108 0.63 -3.39 7.23
N THR A 109 1.60 -2.95 6.45
CA THR A 109 2.05 -3.67 5.26
C THR A 109 2.64 -5.02 5.63
N LYS A 110 3.44 -5.07 6.70
CA LYS A 110 4.00 -6.33 7.18
C LYS A 110 2.90 -7.31 7.59
N ALA A 111 1.91 -6.82 8.33
CA ALA A 111 0.78 -7.65 8.74
C ALA A 111 -0.02 -8.12 7.52
N GLY A 112 -0.24 -7.24 6.56
CA GLY A 112 -0.96 -7.57 5.33
C GLY A 112 -0.23 -8.58 4.48
N PHE A 113 1.09 -8.46 4.37
CA PHE A 113 1.90 -9.43 3.64
C PHE A 113 1.81 -10.81 4.29
N ALA A 114 1.89 -10.87 5.62
CA ALA A 114 1.78 -12.14 6.33
C ALA A 114 0.42 -12.80 6.09
N ARG A 115 -0.65 -11.99 6.05
CA ARG A 115 -2.00 -12.52 5.79
C ARG A 115 -2.15 -13.00 4.36
N PHE A 116 -1.70 -12.22 3.39
CA PHE A 116 -1.86 -12.54 1.97
C PHE A 116 -0.96 -13.68 1.50
N THR A 117 0.10 -13.97 2.21
CA THR A 117 0.99 -15.09 1.88
C THR A 117 0.76 -16.30 2.79
N SER A 118 -0.18 -16.21 3.73
CA SER A 118 -0.52 -17.33 4.61
C SER A 118 -1.20 -18.45 3.81
N LYS A 119 -0.87 -19.69 4.14
CA LYS A 119 -1.53 -20.85 3.53
C LYS A 119 -3.00 -20.93 3.90
N LYS A 120 -3.42 -20.24 4.95
CA LYS A 120 -4.81 -20.22 5.40
C LYS A 120 -5.61 -19.05 4.84
N PHE A 121 -4.98 -18.23 4.01
CA PHE A 121 -5.69 -17.10 3.42
C PHE A 121 -6.59 -17.59 2.28
N TYR A 122 -7.85 -17.18 2.34
CA TYR A 122 -8.80 -17.42 1.28
C TYR A 122 -9.20 -16.08 0.70
N SER A 123 -8.84 -15.85 -0.56
CA SER A 123 -9.18 -14.61 -1.23
C SER A 123 -10.69 -14.52 -1.44
N PRO A 124 -11.32 -13.38 -1.13
CA PRO A 124 -12.72 -13.17 -1.43
C PRO A 124 -12.96 -12.82 -2.90
N PHE A 125 -11.89 -12.73 -3.67
CA PHE A 125 -11.97 -12.25 -5.05
C PHE A 125 -11.82 -13.32 -6.13
#